data_bd84ad5f693eaa8cb680bae100e023d1
#
_entry.id   bd84ad5f693eaa8cb680bae100e023d1
#
_cell.length_a   1.000
_cell.length_b   1.000
_cell.length_c   1.000
_cell.angle_alpha   90.00
_cell.angle_beta   90.00
_cell.angle_gamma   90.00
#
_symmetry.space_group_name_H-M   'P 1'
#
loop_
_entity.id
_entity.type
_entity.pdbx_description
1 polymer ?
#
loop_
_entity_poly.entity_id
_entity_poly.type
_entity_poly.pdbx_seq_one_letter_code
_entity_poly.pdbx_strand_id
1 'polypeptide(L)'
;MSVSVSRPQITARISDLVKKHIDPNNDPRIYWAKEVTFDYASEHSIRVDFMRYKPVNNSVSGIEKGDFYCYEVKSSEEDFHSKNGHNFIGDFNYYVMPEDVYENVKKLIPWDVGVYVPDDSSLHCVKKARRKNRTRPISVMLLMMWRSSRREIVSIRRQEREKQIDKELDDAFEKESDAI
;
A
#
# COMPACT_ATOMS: atom_id res chain seq x y z
N MET A 1 8.30 -30.54 -8.89
CA MET A 1 8.83 -29.88 -7.67
C MET A 1 8.12 -28.54 -7.55
N SER A 2 7.20 -28.36 -6.61
CA SER A 2 6.57 -27.06 -6.37
C SER A 2 7.61 -26.17 -5.69
N VAL A 3 8.01 -25.08 -6.37
CA VAL A 3 8.86 -24.06 -5.77
C VAL A 3 8.03 -23.39 -4.66
N SER A 4 8.45 -23.56 -3.42
CA SER A 4 7.84 -22.89 -2.27
C SER A 4 8.07 -21.37 -2.44
N VAL A 5 6.98 -20.63 -2.70
CA VAL A 5 7.03 -19.17 -2.81
C VAL A 5 7.29 -18.59 -1.42
N SER A 6 8.33 -17.78 -1.28
CA SER A 6 8.68 -17.19 0.00
C SER A 6 7.68 -16.10 0.42
N ARG A 7 7.51 -15.88 1.74
CA ARG A 7 6.64 -14.83 2.29
C ARG A 7 6.88 -13.43 1.70
N PRO A 8 8.14 -12.94 1.54
CA PRO A 8 8.39 -11.67 0.87
C PRO A 8 7.88 -11.60 -0.57
N GLN A 9 7.96 -12.72 -1.32
CA GLN A 9 7.45 -12.79 -2.70
C GLN A 9 5.92 -12.72 -2.74
N ILE A 10 5.23 -13.37 -1.79
CA ILE A 10 3.77 -13.27 -1.64
C ILE A 10 3.36 -11.83 -1.34
N THR A 11 4.01 -11.20 -0.37
CA THR A 11 3.74 -9.80 -0.01
C THR A 11 3.97 -8.84 -1.18
N ALA A 12 5.06 -9.00 -1.93
CA ALA A 12 5.37 -8.18 -3.09
C ALA A 12 4.29 -8.34 -4.19
N ARG A 13 3.92 -9.58 -4.53
CA ARG A 13 2.86 -9.88 -5.50
C ARG A 13 1.52 -9.25 -5.10
N ILE A 14 1.09 -9.43 -3.85
CA ILE A 14 -0.16 -8.86 -3.35
C ILE A 14 -0.10 -7.34 -3.40
N SER A 15 1.02 -6.74 -3.01
CA SER A 15 1.22 -5.28 -3.05
C SER A 15 1.08 -4.72 -4.47
N ASP A 16 1.59 -5.41 -5.48
CA ASP A 16 1.46 -4.99 -6.87
C ASP A 16 0.01 -5.12 -7.38
N LEU A 17 -0.71 -6.16 -6.96
CA LEU A 17 -2.14 -6.29 -7.24
C LEU A 17 -2.97 -5.20 -6.56
N VAL A 18 -2.63 -4.79 -5.33
CA VAL A 18 -3.29 -3.66 -4.65
C VAL A 18 -3.08 -2.36 -5.41
N LYS A 19 -1.85 -2.06 -5.85
CA LYS A 19 -1.56 -0.87 -6.68
C LYS A 19 -2.41 -0.88 -7.96
N LYS A 20 -2.41 -1.99 -8.68
CA LYS A 20 -3.20 -2.16 -9.90
C LYS A 20 -4.70 -2.04 -9.64
N HIS A 21 -5.20 -2.52 -8.51
CA HIS A 21 -6.60 -2.39 -8.11
C HIS A 21 -6.97 -0.95 -7.81
N ILE A 22 -6.10 -0.21 -7.11
CA ILE A 22 -6.33 1.19 -6.74
C ILE A 22 -6.25 2.08 -7.98
N ASP A 23 -5.25 1.88 -8.83
CA ASP A 23 -4.93 2.73 -9.97
C ASP A 23 -4.48 1.89 -11.18
N PRO A 24 -5.43 1.26 -11.89
CA PRO A 24 -5.11 0.34 -12.98
C PRO A 24 -4.49 1.02 -14.21
N ASN A 25 -4.70 2.32 -14.37
CA ASN A 25 -4.28 3.09 -15.56
C ASN A 25 -3.19 4.12 -15.25
N ASN A 26 -2.68 4.16 -14.03
CA ASN A 26 -1.76 5.18 -13.54
C ASN A 26 -2.30 6.61 -13.76
N ASP A 27 -3.57 6.83 -13.40
CA ASP A 27 -4.29 8.09 -13.59
C ASP A 27 -3.92 9.10 -12.51
N PRO A 28 -3.35 10.28 -12.87
CA PRO A 28 -2.94 11.30 -11.90
C PRO A 28 -4.09 11.90 -11.08
N ARG A 29 -5.35 11.58 -11.42
CA ARG A 29 -6.55 11.97 -10.66
C ARG A 29 -6.92 10.97 -9.57
N ILE A 30 -6.20 9.85 -9.46
CA ILE A 30 -6.39 8.86 -8.39
C ILE A 30 -5.38 9.15 -7.28
N TYR A 31 -5.90 9.56 -6.13
CA TYR A 31 -5.09 9.94 -4.98
C TYR A 31 -4.84 8.73 -4.09
N TRP A 32 -3.60 8.24 -4.06
CA TRP A 32 -3.21 7.15 -3.19
C TRP A 32 -1.76 7.28 -2.71
N ALA A 33 -1.44 6.59 -1.64
CA ALA A 33 -0.09 6.48 -1.12
C ALA A 33 0.10 5.13 -0.44
N LYS A 34 1.34 4.63 -0.40
CA LYS A 34 1.73 3.44 0.36
C LYS A 34 2.52 3.82 1.61
N GLU A 35 2.56 2.91 2.60
CA GLU A 35 3.36 3.08 3.82
C GLU A 35 3.02 4.38 4.57
N VAL A 36 1.72 4.71 4.65
CA VAL A 36 1.27 5.96 5.27
C VAL A 36 1.39 5.88 6.78
N THR A 37 2.31 6.65 7.35
CA THR A 37 2.62 6.63 8.78
C THR A 37 1.97 7.81 9.49
N PHE A 38 1.28 7.50 10.58
CA PHE A 38 0.71 8.46 11.53
C PHE A 38 1.45 8.38 12.85
N ASP A 39 1.42 9.49 13.60
CA ASP A 39 1.99 9.60 14.94
C ASP A 39 3.44 9.10 15.02
N TYR A 40 4.23 9.46 14.01
CA TYR A 40 5.63 9.08 13.88
C TYR A 40 6.42 9.42 15.16
N ALA A 41 7.30 8.51 15.57
CA ALA A 41 8.12 8.62 16.78
C ALA A 41 7.33 8.63 18.12
N SER A 42 6.08 8.20 18.12
CA SER A 42 5.30 7.95 19.34
C SER A 42 5.08 6.46 19.58
N GLU A 43 4.72 6.09 20.80
CA GLU A 43 4.32 4.71 21.15
C GLU A 43 3.04 4.26 20.41
N HIS A 44 2.31 5.22 19.87
CA HIS A 44 1.07 5.01 19.11
C HIS A 44 1.28 5.14 17.59
N SER A 45 2.54 5.07 17.13
CA SER A 45 2.84 5.11 15.71
C SER A 45 2.14 3.98 14.98
N ILE A 46 1.37 4.32 13.94
CA ILE A 46 0.71 3.36 13.08
C ILE A 46 1.12 3.57 11.63
N ARG A 47 1.15 2.50 10.86
CA ARG A 47 1.43 2.53 9.43
C ARG A 47 0.35 1.76 8.69
N VAL A 48 -0.17 2.36 7.63
CA VAL A 48 -1.15 1.76 6.72
C VAL A 48 -0.42 1.40 5.43
N ASP A 49 -0.54 0.16 4.96
CA ASP A 49 0.21 -0.31 3.79
C ASP A 49 -0.20 0.47 2.54
N PHE A 50 -1.50 0.61 2.28
CA PHE A 50 -2.01 1.42 1.17
C PHE A 50 -3.21 2.25 1.60
N MET A 51 -3.23 3.51 1.23
CA MET A 51 -4.34 4.42 1.40
C MET A 51 -4.75 5.04 0.08
N ARG A 52 -6.04 4.96 -0.25
CA ARG A 52 -6.66 5.70 -1.36
C ARG A 52 -7.63 6.72 -0.79
N TYR A 53 -7.57 7.94 -1.31
CA TYR A 53 -8.56 8.97 -1.03
C TYR A 53 -9.45 9.18 -2.27
N LYS A 54 -10.77 9.23 -2.06
CA LYS A 54 -11.76 9.45 -3.11
C LYS A 54 -12.63 10.65 -2.74
N PRO A 55 -12.34 11.85 -3.26
CA PRO A 55 -13.23 13.00 -3.09
C PRO A 55 -14.57 12.78 -3.80
N VAL A 56 -15.63 13.42 -3.32
CA VAL A 56 -16.91 13.44 -4.03
C VAL A 56 -16.78 14.23 -5.35
N ASN A 57 -16.10 15.37 -5.28
CA ASN A 57 -15.70 16.21 -6.43
C ASN A 57 -14.58 17.16 -5.98
N ASN A 58 -14.10 18.03 -6.85
CA ASN A 58 -12.99 18.96 -6.59
C ASN A 58 -13.41 20.27 -5.89
N SER A 59 -14.65 20.43 -5.44
CA SER A 59 -15.02 21.56 -4.60
C SER A 59 -14.54 21.34 -3.15
N VAL A 60 -14.44 22.43 -2.38
CA VAL A 60 -14.06 22.33 -0.95
C VAL A 60 -14.97 21.34 -0.22
N SER A 61 -16.28 21.47 -0.37
CA SER A 61 -17.27 20.56 0.26
C SER A 61 -17.13 19.11 -0.25
N GLY A 62 -16.81 18.92 -1.54
CA GLY A 62 -16.60 17.59 -2.12
C GLY A 62 -15.33 16.91 -1.60
N ILE A 63 -14.28 17.70 -1.35
CA ILE A 63 -13.07 17.23 -0.70
C ILE A 63 -13.36 16.86 0.76
N GLU A 64 -14.05 17.70 1.51
CA GLU A 64 -14.35 17.44 2.92
C GLU A 64 -15.26 16.21 3.14
N LYS A 65 -16.06 15.84 2.14
CA LYS A 65 -16.95 14.67 2.15
C LYS A 65 -16.34 13.41 1.52
N GLY A 66 -15.09 13.48 1.09
CA GLY A 66 -14.42 12.35 0.47
C GLY A 66 -14.15 11.21 1.46
N ASP A 67 -14.01 10.00 0.93
CA ASP A 67 -13.78 8.77 1.69
C ASP A 67 -12.34 8.27 1.54
N PHE A 68 -11.80 7.73 2.63
CA PHE A 68 -10.51 7.04 2.67
C PHE A 68 -10.72 5.54 2.69
N TYR A 69 -10.04 4.86 1.78
CA TYR A 69 -9.95 3.41 1.69
C TYR A 69 -8.57 2.98 2.15
N CYS A 70 -8.49 2.16 3.18
CA CYS A 70 -7.24 1.62 3.71
C CYS A 70 -7.16 0.13 3.39
N TYR A 71 -5.98 -0.32 2.96
CA TYR A 71 -5.70 -1.72 2.64
C TYR A 71 -4.48 -2.16 3.45
N GLU A 72 -4.62 -3.29 4.13
CA GLU A 72 -3.56 -3.95 4.92
C GLU A 72 -3.27 -5.31 4.31
N VAL A 73 -2.04 -5.54 3.90
CA VAL A 73 -1.60 -6.80 3.30
C VAL A 73 -1.23 -7.80 4.39
N LYS A 74 -1.80 -8.99 4.31
CA LYS A 74 -1.52 -10.11 5.21
C LYS A 74 -1.10 -11.32 4.41
N SER A 75 0.16 -11.67 4.41
CA SER A 75 0.74 -12.71 3.56
C SER A 75 0.69 -14.12 4.17
N SER A 76 0.38 -14.24 5.46
CA SER A 76 0.25 -15.50 6.18
C SER A 76 -0.63 -15.35 7.42
N GLU A 77 -1.00 -16.48 8.06
CA GLU A 77 -1.72 -16.46 9.34
C GLU A 77 -0.90 -15.82 10.46
N GLU A 78 0.41 -16.09 10.54
CA GLU A 78 1.29 -15.48 11.55
C GLU A 78 1.32 -13.95 11.37
N ASP A 79 1.32 -13.48 10.12
CA ASP A 79 1.24 -12.06 9.81
C ASP A 79 -0.11 -11.47 10.24
N PHE A 80 -1.20 -12.18 10.02
CA PHE A 80 -2.52 -11.77 10.51
C PHE A 80 -2.58 -11.69 12.04
N HIS A 81 -2.00 -12.65 12.75
CA HIS A 81 -1.98 -12.66 14.22
C HIS A 81 -0.93 -11.73 14.82
N SER A 82 -0.08 -11.09 14.02
CA SER A 82 0.85 -10.08 14.49
C SER A 82 0.10 -8.85 15.03
N LYS A 83 0.73 -8.08 15.93
CA LYS A 83 0.13 -6.83 16.46
C LYS A 83 0.02 -5.71 15.42
N ASN A 84 0.65 -5.86 14.24
CA ASN A 84 0.74 -4.83 13.22
C ASN A 84 -0.38 -4.96 12.18
N GLY A 85 -0.75 -3.83 11.54
CA GLY A 85 -1.69 -3.82 10.42
C GLY A 85 -3.15 -4.09 10.80
N HIS A 86 -3.60 -3.63 11.98
CA HIS A 86 -5.01 -3.68 12.41
C HIS A 86 -5.55 -2.29 12.71
N ASN A 87 -5.05 -1.29 12.01
CA ASN A 87 -5.25 0.11 12.39
C ASN A 87 -6.63 0.66 12.02
N PHE A 88 -7.21 0.25 10.91
CA PHE A 88 -8.59 0.56 10.44
C PHE A 88 -9.03 2.01 10.65
N ILE A 89 -8.20 2.95 10.19
CA ILE A 89 -8.42 4.40 10.38
C ILE A 89 -9.22 5.05 9.26
N GLY A 90 -9.43 4.35 8.15
CA GLY A 90 -10.18 4.83 6.98
C GLY A 90 -11.69 4.75 7.18
N ASP A 91 -12.44 5.36 6.26
CA ASP A 91 -13.88 5.20 6.15
C ASP A 91 -14.24 3.76 5.71
N PHE A 92 -13.41 3.17 4.85
CA PHE A 92 -13.49 1.79 4.42
C PHE A 92 -12.14 1.11 4.60
N ASN A 93 -12.13 -0.02 5.31
CA ASN A 93 -10.90 -0.71 5.65
C ASN A 93 -10.95 -2.14 5.13
N TYR A 94 -9.85 -2.61 4.55
CA TYR A 94 -9.75 -3.90 3.92
C TYR A 94 -8.47 -4.62 4.34
N TYR A 95 -8.58 -5.91 4.54
CA TYR A 95 -7.45 -6.81 4.41
C TYR A 95 -7.31 -7.26 2.96
N VAL A 96 -6.08 -7.51 2.54
CA VAL A 96 -5.74 -8.19 1.29
C VAL A 96 -4.86 -9.37 1.64
N MET A 97 -5.36 -10.59 1.43
CA MET A 97 -4.69 -11.81 1.87
C MET A 97 -4.97 -12.98 0.93
N PRO A 98 -4.09 -14.00 0.87
CA PRO A 98 -4.37 -15.25 0.16
C PRO A 98 -5.66 -15.91 0.64
N GLU A 99 -6.28 -16.71 -0.24
CA GLU A 99 -7.57 -17.36 0.05
C GLU A 99 -7.48 -18.34 1.21
N ASP A 100 -6.40 -19.12 1.27
CA ASP A 100 -6.14 -20.07 2.36
C ASP A 100 -6.01 -19.36 3.72
N VAL A 101 -5.31 -18.23 3.76
CA VAL A 101 -5.23 -17.37 4.97
C VAL A 101 -6.63 -16.87 5.34
N TYR A 102 -7.39 -16.34 4.37
CA TYR A 102 -8.76 -15.87 4.61
C TYR A 102 -9.65 -16.95 5.21
N GLU A 103 -9.66 -18.14 4.63
CA GLU A 103 -10.48 -19.25 5.12
C GLU A 103 -10.20 -19.59 6.59
N ASN A 104 -8.94 -19.54 6.99
CA ASN A 104 -8.52 -19.84 8.36
C ASN A 104 -8.89 -18.74 9.35
N VAL A 105 -8.81 -17.46 8.94
CA VAL A 105 -9.01 -16.32 9.85
C VAL A 105 -10.36 -15.61 9.72
N LYS A 106 -11.23 -16.00 8.78
CA LYS A 106 -12.48 -15.28 8.45
C LYS A 106 -13.41 -14.98 9.62
N LYS A 107 -13.42 -15.84 10.64
CA LYS A 107 -14.23 -15.65 11.86
C LYS A 107 -13.65 -14.59 12.82
N LEU A 108 -12.39 -14.24 12.65
CA LEU A 108 -11.68 -13.25 13.49
C LEU A 108 -11.73 -11.85 12.87
N ILE A 109 -12.13 -11.73 11.60
CA ILE A 109 -12.17 -10.46 10.89
C ILE A 109 -13.33 -9.61 11.38
N PRO A 110 -13.08 -8.37 11.86
CA PRO A 110 -14.13 -7.46 12.32
C PRO A 110 -15.25 -7.31 11.29
N TRP A 111 -16.49 -7.16 11.76
CA TRP A 111 -17.67 -7.17 10.90
C TRP A 111 -17.68 -6.03 9.86
N ASP A 112 -17.06 -4.88 10.16
CA ASP A 112 -16.95 -3.68 9.34
C ASP A 112 -15.74 -3.69 8.39
N VAL A 113 -14.79 -4.62 8.56
CA VAL A 113 -13.60 -4.76 7.71
C VAL A 113 -13.91 -5.69 6.54
N GLY A 114 -13.60 -5.24 5.33
CA GLY A 114 -13.71 -6.01 4.11
C GLY A 114 -12.48 -6.88 3.85
N VAL A 115 -12.58 -7.77 2.85
CA VAL A 115 -11.47 -8.61 2.42
C VAL A 115 -11.43 -8.71 0.91
N TYR A 116 -10.23 -8.54 0.37
CA TYR A 116 -9.87 -8.90 -0.99
C TYR A 116 -8.95 -10.11 -0.99
N VAL A 117 -9.19 -11.02 -1.92
CA VAL A 117 -8.35 -12.20 -2.17
C VAL A 117 -7.73 -12.05 -3.56
N PRO A 118 -6.41 -12.25 -3.72
CA PRO A 118 -5.76 -12.21 -5.02
C PRO A 118 -6.10 -13.43 -5.87
N ASP A 119 -6.35 -13.20 -7.16
CA ASP A 119 -6.24 -14.21 -8.21
C ASP A 119 -4.92 -14.05 -8.98
N ASP A 120 -4.83 -14.61 -10.19
CA ASP A 120 -3.59 -14.51 -11.01
C ASP A 120 -3.25 -13.08 -11.41
N SER A 121 -4.24 -12.21 -11.62
CA SER A 121 -4.05 -10.89 -12.23
C SER A 121 -4.80 -9.74 -11.56
N SER A 122 -5.68 -10.03 -10.61
CA SER A 122 -6.58 -9.05 -9.98
C SER A 122 -6.86 -9.36 -8.51
N LEU A 123 -7.72 -8.55 -7.90
CA LEU A 123 -8.23 -8.74 -6.55
C LEU A 123 -9.74 -8.95 -6.58
N HIS A 124 -10.23 -10.00 -5.93
CA HIS A 124 -11.64 -10.28 -5.72
C HIS A 124 -12.12 -9.86 -4.34
N CYS A 125 -13.21 -9.09 -4.27
CA CYS A 125 -13.82 -8.72 -3.00
C CYS A 125 -14.70 -9.87 -2.48
N VAL A 126 -14.19 -10.64 -1.54
CA VAL A 126 -14.94 -11.75 -0.90
C VAL A 126 -15.77 -11.30 0.29
N LYS A 127 -15.40 -10.17 0.90
CA LYS A 127 -16.18 -9.50 1.95
C LYS A 127 -16.14 -8.00 1.75
N LYS A 128 -17.30 -7.35 1.65
CA LYS A 128 -17.39 -5.89 1.52
C LYS A 128 -17.15 -5.21 2.86
N ALA A 129 -16.32 -4.16 2.87
CA ALA A 129 -16.19 -3.29 4.02
C ALA A 129 -17.49 -2.51 4.26
N ARG A 130 -17.73 -2.15 5.52
CA ARG A 130 -18.80 -1.21 5.89
C ARG A 130 -18.19 0.13 6.24
N ARG A 131 -18.91 1.20 5.92
CA ARG A 131 -18.46 2.55 6.23
C ARG A 131 -18.36 2.73 7.75
N LYS A 132 -17.23 3.25 8.18
CA LYS A 132 -16.91 3.58 9.56
C LYS A 132 -16.66 5.08 9.69
N ASN A 133 -17.01 5.66 10.81
CA ASN A 133 -16.61 7.04 11.09
C ASN A 133 -15.11 7.06 11.40
N ARG A 134 -14.35 7.80 10.61
CA ARG A 134 -12.91 8.01 10.86
C ARG A 134 -12.73 8.86 12.12
N THR A 135 -11.66 8.58 12.82
CA THR A 135 -11.31 9.29 14.06
C THR A 135 -10.38 10.47 13.82
N ARG A 136 -9.87 10.63 12.59
CA ARG A 136 -8.89 11.67 12.23
C ARG A 136 -9.49 12.65 11.24
N PRO A 137 -9.17 13.96 11.35
CA PRO A 137 -9.57 14.97 10.38
C PRO A 137 -9.03 14.65 8.96
N ILE A 138 -9.78 15.01 7.94
CA ILE A 138 -9.38 14.88 6.52
C ILE A 138 -8.02 15.51 6.27
N SER A 139 -7.78 16.71 6.78
CA SER A 139 -6.52 17.45 6.61
C SER A 139 -5.32 16.67 7.11
N VAL A 140 -5.44 16.00 8.26
CA VAL A 140 -4.37 15.13 8.80
C VAL A 140 -4.15 13.93 7.90
N MET A 141 -5.23 13.25 7.46
CA MET A 141 -5.15 12.09 6.59
C MET A 141 -4.46 12.43 5.25
N LEU A 142 -4.87 13.53 4.61
CA LEU A 142 -4.28 14.00 3.36
C LEU A 142 -2.82 14.41 3.53
N LEU A 143 -2.48 15.11 4.63
CA LEU A 143 -1.10 15.50 4.90
C LEU A 143 -0.19 14.28 5.06
N MET A 144 -0.63 13.22 5.75
CA MET A 144 0.16 12.01 5.91
C MET A 144 0.32 11.25 4.59
N MET A 145 -0.73 11.17 3.78
CA MET A 145 -0.63 10.62 2.42
C MET A 145 0.37 11.42 1.56
N TRP A 146 0.29 12.75 1.57
CA TRP A 146 1.24 13.59 0.86
C TRP A 146 2.69 13.35 1.30
N ARG A 147 2.93 13.32 2.61
CA ARG A 147 4.28 13.03 3.15
C ARG A 147 4.80 11.68 2.68
N SER A 148 3.94 10.67 2.65
CA SER A 148 4.32 9.33 2.20
C SER A 148 4.66 9.33 0.70
N SER A 149 3.82 9.90 -0.15
CA SER A 149 4.07 10.03 -1.59
C SER A 149 5.37 10.81 -1.86
N ARG A 150 5.63 11.87 -1.11
CA ARG A 150 6.89 12.64 -1.24
C ARG A 150 8.11 11.80 -0.88
N ARG A 151 8.06 11.01 0.19
CA ARG A 151 9.17 10.10 0.55
C ARG A 151 9.44 9.08 -0.55
N GLU A 152 8.38 8.51 -1.12
CA GLU A 152 8.50 7.56 -2.22
C GLU A 152 9.17 8.17 -3.45
N ILE A 153 8.70 9.35 -3.90
CA ILE A 153 9.29 10.06 -5.04
C ILE A 153 10.79 10.36 -4.81
N VAL A 154 11.14 10.83 -3.61
CA VAL A 154 12.54 11.12 -3.26
C VAL A 154 13.36 9.83 -3.27
N SER A 155 12.84 8.73 -2.74
CA SER A 155 13.53 7.44 -2.75
C SER A 155 13.77 6.91 -4.16
N ILE A 156 12.76 6.98 -5.04
CA ILE A 156 12.89 6.55 -6.44
C ILE A 156 13.95 7.37 -7.16
N ARG A 157 13.90 8.71 -7.06
CA ARG A 157 14.89 9.60 -7.69
C ARG A 157 16.31 9.34 -7.20
N ARG A 158 16.47 9.02 -5.92
CA ARG A 158 17.77 8.66 -5.36
C ARG A 158 18.29 7.37 -5.97
N GLN A 159 17.46 6.33 -6.04
CA GLN A 159 17.83 5.05 -6.66
C GLN A 159 18.15 5.18 -8.15
N GLU A 160 17.40 5.99 -8.89
CA GLU A 160 17.65 6.28 -10.30
C GLU A 160 19.00 6.97 -10.48
N ARG A 161 19.32 7.95 -9.62
CA ARG A 161 20.60 8.64 -9.64
C ARG A 161 21.78 7.72 -9.29
N GLU A 162 21.64 6.87 -8.29
CA GLU A 162 22.65 5.87 -7.93
C GLU A 162 22.94 4.92 -9.11
N LYS A 163 21.91 4.38 -9.74
CA LYS A 163 22.07 3.53 -10.95
C LYS A 163 22.73 4.26 -12.12
N GLN A 164 22.45 5.55 -12.31
CA GLN A 164 23.06 6.32 -13.36
C GLN A 164 24.56 6.53 -13.12
N ILE A 165 24.96 6.81 -11.87
CA ILE A 165 26.36 6.95 -11.47
C ILE A 165 27.12 5.64 -11.68
N ASP A 166 26.55 4.51 -11.23
CA ASP A 166 27.16 3.19 -11.42
C ASP A 166 27.40 2.91 -12.90
N LYS A 167 26.43 3.18 -13.76
CA LYS A 167 26.56 3.02 -15.20
C LYS A 167 27.64 3.91 -15.80
N GLU A 168 27.73 5.16 -15.39
CA GLU A 168 28.75 6.10 -15.90
C GLU A 168 30.17 5.66 -15.47
N LEU A 169 30.31 5.04 -14.28
CA LEU A 169 31.56 4.48 -13.81
C LEU A 169 31.95 3.24 -14.64
N ASP A 170 31.03 2.32 -14.90
CA ASP A 170 31.28 1.14 -15.70
C ASP A 170 31.71 1.52 -17.13
N ASP A 171 30.97 2.46 -17.77
CA ASP A 171 31.29 2.99 -19.09
C ASP A 171 32.68 3.67 -19.15
N ALA A 172 33.12 4.29 -18.04
CA ALA A 172 34.44 4.90 -17.94
C ALA A 172 35.55 3.86 -17.83
N PHE A 173 35.37 2.81 -17.01
CA PHE A 173 36.31 1.71 -16.86
C PHE A 173 36.50 0.92 -18.17
N GLU A 174 35.41 0.67 -18.91
CA GLU A 174 35.50 -0.01 -20.21
C GLU A 174 36.35 0.81 -21.21
N LYS A 175 36.12 2.13 -21.28
CA LYS A 175 36.91 3.01 -22.18
C LYS A 175 38.39 3.08 -21.84
N GLU A 176 38.76 3.04 -20.55
CA GLU A 176 40.16 3.00 -20.13
C GLU A 176 40.79 1.64 -20.45
N SER A 177 40.05 0.53 -20.37
CA SER A 177 40.52 -0.81 -20.72
C SER A 177 40.77 -0.99 -22.20
N ASP A 178 39.95 -0.39 -23.07
CA ASP A 178 40.10 -0.44 -24.53
C ASP A 178 41.19 0.49 -25.07
N ALA A 179 41.73 1.39 -24.24
CA ALA A 179 42.77 2.34 -24.65
C ALA A 179 44.21 1.87 -24.34
N ILE A 180 44.37 0.68 -23.75
CA ILE A 180 45.66 0.03 -23.43
C ILE A 180 45.94 -1.12 -24.42
#